data_20781fcaaa562577e253cbfd073431d4
#
_entry.id   20781fcaaa562577e253cbfd073431d4
#
_cell.length_a   1.000
_cell.length_b   1.000
_cell.length_c   1.000
_cell.angle_alpha   90.00
_cell.angle_beta   90.00
_cell.angle_gamma   90.00
#
_symmetry.space_group_name_H-M   'P 1'
#
loop_
_entity.id
_entity.type
_entity.pdbx_description
1 polymer ?
#
loop_
_entity_poly.entity_id
_entity_poly.type
_entity_poly.pdbx_seq_one_letter_code
_entity_poly.pdbx_strand_id
1 'polypeptide(L)'
;TQSSIHTEAYEKSVDLYNQGEYLQAFHSLLDYLNADFRTKYGNTDGTEFHIPHGSILVHISVKDGFYRISADFLNLPEKGRVAMLRQIADLNLNKLLLPRFVKDNDKLRMEYTCSLSQSHPHKMYFVLQNICHIGDKYDDEFCTKFGATRCYEPQVTSYPQEEIDRIYEGLQILGRETLEAVK
;
A
#
# COMPACT_ATOMS: atom_id res chain seq x y z
N THR A 1 16.29 -11.17 -15.89
CA THR A 1 16.67 -12.02 -14.73
C THR A 1 15.99 -11.61 -13.43
N GLN A 2 15.54 -10.37 -13.26
CA GLN A 2 14.80 -9.95 -12.06
C GLN A 2 13.34 -10.43 -12.01
N SER A 3 12.69 -10.64 -13.16
CA SER A 3 11.28 -11.06 -13.20
C SER A 3 11.03 -12.51 -12.77
N SER A 4 12.01 -13.40 -12.93
CA SER A 4 11.85 -14.81 -12.56
C SER A 4 11.88 -15.06 -11.05
N ILE A 5 12.68 -14.30 -10.31
CA ILE A 5 12.81 -14.45 -8.83
C ILE A 5 11.51 -14.07 -8.13
N HIS A 6 10.82 -13.05 -8.62
CA HIS A 6 9.56 -12.59 -8.03
C HIS A 6 8.41 -13.59 -8.23
N THR A 7 8.34 -14.25 -9.39
CA THR A 7 7.28 -15.25 -9.67
C THR A 7 7.39 -16.47 -8.77
N GLU A 8 8.60 -16.96 -8.53
CA GLU A 8 8.85 -18.11 -7.64
C GLU A 8 8.39 -17.82 -6.19
N ALA A 9 8.58 -16.59 -5.69
CA ALA A 9 8.12 -16.22 -4.35
C ALA A 9 6.59 -16.24 -4.24
N TYR A 10 5.87 -15.86 -5.30
CA TYR A 10 4.42 -15.95 -5.32
C TYR A 10 3.93 -17.40 -5.37
N GLU A 11 4.48 -18.25 -6.23
CA GLU A 11 4.16 -19.68 -6.30
C GLU A 11 4.42 -20.36 -4.95
N LYS A 12 5.57 -20.09 -4.34
CA LYS A 12 5.89 -20.56 -2.99
C LYS A 12 4.87 -20.11 -1.95
N SER A 13 4.36 -18.89 -2.04
CA SER A 13 3.34 -18.39 -1.12
C SER A 13 2.04 -19.18 -1.21
N VAL A 14 1.62 -19.56 -2.41
CA VAL A 14 0.43 -20.39 -2.64
C VAL A 14 0.63 -21.80 -2.12
N ASP A 15 1.80 -22.40 -2.36
CA ASP A 15 2.12 -23.74 -1.88
C ASP A 15 2.13 -23.82 -0.35
N LEU A 16 2.75 -22.84 0.30
CA LEU A 16 2.77 -22.73 1.77
C LEU A 16 1.35 -22.55 2.34
N TYR A 17 0.54 -21.74 1.71
CA TYR A 17 -0.86 -21.56 2.10
C TYR A 17 -1.63 -22.88 2.03
N ASN A 18 -1.47 -23.64 0.95
CA ASN A 18 -2.12 -24.94 0.76
C ASN A 18 -1.66 -25.99 1.77
N GLN A 19 -0.46 -25.84 2.34
CA GLN A 19 0.07 -26.68 3.41
C GLN A 19 -0.39 -26.24 4.81
N GLY A 20 -1.12 -25.13 4.93
CA GLY A 20 -1.53 -24.56 6.21
C GLY A 20 -0.48 -23.69 6.89
N GLU A 21 0.64 -23.43 6.22
CA GLU A 21 1.75 -22.58 6.70
C GLU A 21 1.46 -21.11 6.40
N TYR A 22 0.40 -20.59 7.02
CA TYR A 22 -0.19 -19.30 6.65
C TYR A 22 0.75 -18.10 6.85
N LEU A 23 1.49 -18.05 7.97
CA LEU A 23 2.42 -16.95 8.23
C LEU A 23 3.58 -16.96 7.23
N GLN A 24 4.14 -18.13 6.94
CA GLN A 24 5.22 -18.28 5.97
C GLN A 24 4.72 -17.97 4.55
N ALA A 25 3.47 -18.32 4.24
CA ALA A 25 2.84 -17.96 2.98
C ALA A 25 2.76 -16.41 2.82
N PHE A 26 2.38 -15.73 3.88
CA PHE A 26 2.33 -14.27 3.87
C PHE A 26 3.73 -13.65 3.77
N HIS A 27 4.72 -14.20 4.45
CA HIS A 27 6.12 -13.77 4.31
C HIS A 27 6.61 -13.90 2.86
N SER A 28 6.31 -15.01 2.20
CA SER A 28 6.68 -15.22 0.80
C SER A 28 5.95 -14.27 -0.15
N LEU A 29 4.70 -13.91 0.17
CA LEU A 29 3.97 -12.88 -0.56
C LEU A 29 4.61 -11.49 -0.41
N LEU A 30 5.05 -11.13 0.79
CA LEU A 30 5.77 -9.88 1.01
C LEU A 30 7.11 -9.86 0.24
N ASP A 31 7.83 -10.97 0.19
CA ASP A 31 9.07 -11.10 -0.60
C ASP A 31 8.80 -10.96 -2.11
N TYR A 32 7.64 -11.43 -2.58
CA TYR A 32 7.19 -11.20 -3.96
C TYR A 32 6.96 -9.71 -4.26
N LEU A 33 6.36 -8.98 -3.30
CA LEU A 33 6.12 -7.55 -3.47
C LEU A 33 7.43 -6.74 -3.42
N ASN A 34 8.28 -7.03 -2.45
CA ASN A 34 9.60 -6.45 -2.31
C ASN A 34 10.44 -7.29 -1.33
N ALA A 35 11.62 -7.73 -1.76
CA ALA A 35 12.51 -8.58 -0.98
C ALA A 35 12.96 -7.96 0.36
N ASP A 36 12.93 -6.64 0.48
CA ASP A 36 13.37 -5.92 1.67
C ASP A 36 12.25 -5.61 2.66
N PHE A 37 10.97 -5.85 2.33
CA PHE A 37 9.85 -5.46 3.18
C PHE A 37 9.91 -6.08 4.58
N ARG A 38 10.20 -7.35 4.67
CA ARG A 38 10.24 -8.04 5.97
C ARG A 38 11.36 -7.57 6.87
N THR A 39 12.54 -7.37 6.33
CA THR A 39 13.71 -6.91 7.09
C THR A 39 13.64 -5.44 7.44
N LYS A 40 13.10 -4.64 6.54
CA LYS A 40 13.06 -3.18 6.69
C LYS A 40 11.89 -2.70 7.54
N TYR A 41 10.74 -3.37 7.43
CA TYR A 41 9.47 -2.89 8.00
C TYR A 41 8.81 -3.87 8.97
N GLY A 42 9.36 -5.07 9.15
CA GLY A 42 8.82 -6.09 10.03
C GLY A 42 9.47 -6.09 11.42
N ASN A 43 8.74 -6.61 12.42
CA ASN A 43 9.31 -6.92 13.71
C ASN A 43 10.13 -8.23 13.66
N THR A 44 10.83 -8.54 14.75
CA THR A 44 11.70 -9.75 14.84
C THR A 44 10.92 -11.05 14.63
N ASP A 45 9.68 -11.11 15.11
CA ASP A 45 8.86 -12.33 15.02
C ASP A 45 8.17 -12.49 13.66
N GLY A 46 8.23 -11.48 12.80
CA GLY A 46 7.57 -11.48 11.50
C GLY A 46 6.04 -11.47 11.59
N THR A 47 5.49 -10.92 12.67
CA THR A 47 4.04 -10.85 12.94
C THR A 47 3.46 -9.44 12.87
N GLU A 48 4.32 -8.43 12.79
CA GLU A 48 3.92 -7.03 12.62
C GLU A 48 4.77 -6.33 11.57
N PHE A 49 4.12 -5.52 10.75
CA PHE A 49 4.75 -4.77 9.67
C PHE A 49 4.18 -3.36 9.60
N HIS A 50 5.03 -2.38 9.34
CA HIS A 50 4.66 -0.99 9.10
C HIS A 50 5.26 -0.56 7.77
N ILE A 51 4.50 -0.70 6.70
CA ILE A 51 4.98 -0.51 5.32
C ILE A 51 4.50 0.84 4.80
N PRO A 52 5.41 1.80 4.58
CA PRO A 52 5.05 3.09 4.00
C PRO A 52 4.75 2.92 2.49
N HIS A 53 3.68 3.57 2.03
CA HIS A 53 3.32 3.66 0.63
C HIS A 53 2.68 5.02 0.36
N GLY A 54 3.39 5.90 -0.37
CA GLY A 54 2.92 7.26 -0.62
C GLY A 54 2.56 7.98 0.68
N SER A 55 1.35 8.47 0.78
CA SER A 55 0.81 9.20 1.94
C SER A 55 0.17 8.32 3.01
N ILE A 56 0.33 7.02 2.95
CA ILE A 56 -0.21 6.08 3.95
C ILE A 56 0.88 5.20 4.56
N LEU A 57 0.65 4.80 5.81
CA LEU A 57 1.44 3.79 6.49
C LEU A 57 0.55 2.57 6.72
N VAL A 58 0.84 1.47 6.02
CA VAL A 58 0.06 0.23 6.13
C VAL A 58 0.59 -0.57 7.30
N HIS A 59 -0.23 -0.77 8.31
CA HIS A 59 0.03 -1.63 9.45
C HIS A 59 -0.60 -3.00 9.23
N ILE A 60 0.21 -4.04 9.35
CA ILE A 60 -0.23 -5.44 9.26
C ILE A 60 0.14 -6.14 10.55
N SER A 61 -0.82 -6.82 11.16
CA SER A 61 -0.61 -7.58 12.39
C SER A 61 -1.19 -8.98 12.23
N VAL A 62 -0.44 -9.98 12.70
CA VAL A 62 -0.85 -11.39 12.76
C VAL A 62 -0.93 -11.78 14.23
N LYS A 63 -2.13 -11.92 14.75
CA LYS A 63 -2.36 -12.20 16.16
C LYS A 63 -3.65 -12.99 16.37
N ASP A 64 -3.67 -13.88 17.32
CA ASP A 64 -4.84 -14.64 17.75
C ASP A 64 -5.57 -15.39 16.61
N GLY A 65 -4.82 -15.85 15.60
CA GLY A 65 -5.37 -16.55 14.44
C GLY A 65 -5.97 -15.64 13.36
N PHE A 66 -5.69 -14.34 13.41
CA PHE A 66 -6.19 -13.35 12.46
C PHE A 66 -5.08 -12.50 11.85
N TYR A 67 -5.28 -12.12 10.58
CA TYR A 67 -4.64 -10.97 9.95
C TYR A 67 -5.49 -9.74 10.16
N ARG A 68 -4.84 -8.64 10.57
CA ARG A 68 -5.44 -7.31 10.64
C ARG A 68 -4.59 -6.37 9.81
N ILE A 69 -5.19 -5.78 8.79
CA ILE A 69 -4.54 -4.78 7.95
C ILE A 69 -5.27 -3.47 8.17
N SER A 70 -4.53 -2.42 8.50
CA SER A 70 -5.08 -1.09 8.68
C SER A 70 -4.14 -0.03 8.11
N ALA A 71 -4.70 1.04 7.61
CA ALA A 71 -3.95 2.21 7.17
C ALA A 71 -4.70 3.46 7.62
N ASP A 72 -4.08 4.25 8.47
CA ASP A 72 -4.56 5.59 8.79
C ASP A 72 -4.47 6.43 7.52
N PHE A 73 -5.59 7.03 7.13
CA PHE A 73 -5.69 7.68 5.84
C PHE A 73 -5.70 9.20 5.98
N LEU A 74 -6.79 9.75 6.54
CA LEU A 74 -6.97 11.21 6.66
C LEU A 74 -7.59 11.56 8.00
N ASN A 75 -7.25 12.74 8.51
CA ASN A 75 -8.00 13.39 9.57
C ASN A 75 -9.18 14.15 8.96
N LEU A 76 -10.34 14.01 9.56
CA LEU A 76 -11.55 14.69 9.13
C LEU A 76 -11.43 16.21 9.33
N PRO A 77 -11.94 17.02 8.40
CA PRO A 77 -11.96 18.47 8.55
C PRO A 77 -13.00 18.88 9.62
N GLU A 78 -12.83 20.06 10.17
CA GLU A 78 -13.84 20.65 11.06
C GLU A 78 -15.13 21.02 10.31
N LYS A 79 -14.99 21.56 9.08
CA LYS A 79 -16.08 21.95 8.20
C LYS A 79 -16.17 21.05 6.99
N GLY A 80 -17.37 20.82 6.47
CA GLY A 80 -17.57 19.96 5.28
C GLY A 80 -17.52 18.46 5.56
N ARG A 81 -17.44 18.05 6.82
CA ARG A 81 -17.34 16.65 7.27
C ARG A 81 -18.44 15.76 6.70
N VAL A 82 -19.68 16.22 6.66
CA VAL A 82 -20.81 15.43 6.15
C VAL A 82 -20.67 15.13 4.66
N ALA A 83 -20.26 16.12 3.86
CA ALA A 83 -20.04 15.93 2.43
C ALA A 83 -18.91 14.93 2.15
N MET A 84 -17.82 15.03 2.89
CA MET A 84 -16.72 14.08 2.82
C MET A 84 -17.15 12.66 3.20
N LEU A 85 -17.89 12.50 4.32
CA LEU A 85 -18.36 11.19 4.78
C LEU A 85 -19.36 10.55 3.79
N ARG A 86 -20.16 11.32 3.07
CA ARG A 86 -21.01 10.81 1.97
C ARG A 86 -20.20 10.23 0.86
N GLN A 87 -19.13 10.90 0.45
CA GLN A 87 -18.23 10.38 -0.60
C GLN A 87 -17.48 9.13 -0.12
N ILE A 88 -17.06 9.08 1.15
CA ILE A 88 -16.48 7.89 1.77
C ILE A 88 -17.46 6.71 1.76
N ALA A 89 -18.73 6.93 2.08
CA ALA A 89 -19.77 5.90 2.01
C ALA A 89 -19.93 5.37 0.58
N ASP A 90 -19.87 6.23 -0.43
CA ASP A 90 -19.90 5.83 -1.83
C ASP A 90 -18.68 4.98 -2.22
N LEU A 91 -17.48 5.35 -1.77
CA LEU A 91 -16.28 4.55 -1.99
C LEU A 91 -16.38 3.17 -1.33
N ASN A 92 -16.91 3.08 -0.10
CA ASN A 92 -17.15 1.81 0.58
C ASN A 92 -18.10 0.88 -0.21
N LEU A 93 -19.10 1.46 -0.88
CA LEU A 93 -20.07 0.68 -1.65
C LEU A 93 -19.54 0.28 -3.03
N ASN A 94 -18.84 1.17 -3.71
CA ASN A 94 -18.59 1.05 -5.15
C ASN A 94 -17.13 0.79 -5.53
N LYS A 95 -16.16 1.08 -4.66
CA LYS A 95 -14.73 1.02 -4.99
C LYS A 95 -13.91 0.11 -4.09
N LEU A 96 -14.24 0.02 -2.82
CA LEU A 96 -13.60 -0.91 -1.89
C LEU A 96 -14.37 -2.24 -1.92
N LEU A 97 -13.69 -3.31 -2.30
CA LEU A 97 -14.30 -4.64 -2.41
C LEU A 97 -14.18 -5.45 -1.11
N LEU A 98 -12.99 -5.49 -0.54
CA LEU A 98 -12.70 -6.21 0.71
C LEU A 98 -12.39 -5.26 1.86
N PRO A 99 -11.44 -4.30 1.74
CA PRO A 99 -11.22 -3.30 2.79
C PRO A 99 -12.44 -2.41 3.00
N ARG A 100 -12.48 -1.75 4.16
CA ARG A 100 -13.52 -0.77 4.50
C ARG A 100 -12.89 0.47 5.08
N PHE A 101 -13.47 1.63 4.77
CA PHE A 101 -13.23 2.84 5.55
C PHE A 101 -13.97 2.76 6.87
N VAL A 102 -13.24 3.05 7.94
CA VAL A 102 -13.75 3.12 9.29
C VAL A 102 -13.45 4.50 9.86
N LYS A 103 -14.46 5.11 10.47
CA LYS A 103 -14.30 6.35 11.21
C LYS A 103 -13.97 6.04 12.67
N ASP A 104 -12.84 6.55 13.13
CA ASP A 104 -12.40 6.49 14.51
C ASP A 104 -12.18 7.93 15.03
N ASN A 105 -13.13 8.45 15.81
CA ASN A 105 -13.17 9.84 16.23
C ASN A 105 -13.08 10.81 15.04
N ASP A 106 -11.99 11.51 14.90
CA ASP A 106 -11.74 12.47 13.80
C ASP A 106 -10.81 11.90 12.72
N LYS A 107 -10.51 10.61 12.76
CA LYS A 107 -9.65 9.92 11.80
C LYS A 107 -10.44 8.96 10.93
N LEU A 108 -10.09 8.90 9.66
CA LEU A 108 -10.49 7.86 8.73
C LEU A 108 -9.36 6.85 8.56
N ARG A 109 -9.72 5.58 8.64
CA ARG A 109 -8.82 4.45 8.48
C ARG A 109 -9.40 3.50 7.46
N MET A 110 -8.54 2.88 6.65
CA MET A 110 -8.91 1.70 5.86
C MET A 110 -8.55 0.45 6.67
N GLU A 111 -9.46 -0.51 6.74
CA GLU A 111 -9.27 -1.73 7.52
C GLU A 111 -9.72 -2.97 6.75
N TYR A 112 -9.02 -4.08 7.03
CA TYR A 112 -9.40 -5.43 6.62
C TYR A 112 -8.94 -6.43 7.66
N THR A 113 -9.81 -7.38 8.01
CA THR A 113 -9.49 -8.47 8.94
C THR A 113 -10.00 -9.79 8.37
N CYS A 114 -9.19 -10.83 8.43
CA CYS A 114 -9.62 -12.20 8.13
C CYS A 114 -8.89 -13.21 9.02
N SER A 115 -9.47 -14.41 9.15
CA SER A 115 -8.75 -15.54 9.77
C SER A 115 -7.56 -15.96 8.91
N LEU A 116 -6.56 -16.60 9.54
CA LEU A 116 -5.39 -17.12 8.82
C LEU A 116 -5.79 -18.09 7.70
N SER A 117 -6.77 -18.97 7.95
CA SER A 117 -7.26 -19.91 6.95
C SER A 117 -7.96 -19.28 5.74
N GLN A 118 -8.33 -18.00 5.84
CA GLN A 118 -8.95 -17.22 4.76
C GLN A 118 -7.98 -16.23 4.08
N SER A 119 -6.69 -16.33 4.38
CA SER A 119 -5.67 -15.39 3.90
C SER A 119 -4.96 -15.87 2.64
N HIS A 120 -5.68 -16.42 1.67
CA HIS A 120 -5.07 -16.85 0.42
C HIS A 120 -4.20 -15.72 -0.19
N PRO A 121 -2.98 -15.99 -0.66
CA PRO A 121 -2.03 -14.98 -1.13
C PRO A 121 -2.61 -14.02 -2.18
N HIS A 122 -3.39 -14.53 -3.12
CA HIS A 122 -4.06 -13.68 -4.11
C HIS A 122 -5.02 -12.66 -3.49
N LYS A 123 -5.79 -13.09 -2.49
CA LYS A 123 -6.71 -12.21 -1.76
C LYS A 123 -5.95 -11.15 -0.96
N MET A 124 -4.87 -11.55 -0.25
CA MET A 124 -4.06 -10.63 0.53
C MET A 124 -3.35 -9.61 -0.36
N TYR A 125 -2.82 -10.04 -1.50
CA TYR A 125 -2.26 -9.18 -2.52
C TYR A 125 -3.29 -8.14 -3.00
N PHE A 126 -4.49 -8.59 -3.33
CA PHE A 126 -5.58 -7.71 -3.77
C PHE A 126 -5.97 -6.68 -2.71
N VAL A 127 -6.07 -7.09 -1.44
CA VAL A 127 -6.37 -6.17 -0.32
C VAL A 127 -5.30 -5.10 -0.19
N LEU A 128 -4.03 -5.47 -0.20
CA LEU A 128 -2.92 -4.53 -0.11
C LEU A 128 -2.89 -3.55 -1.28
N GLN A 129 -3.08 -4.05 -2.51
CA GLN A 129 -3.16 -3.20 -3.70
C GLN A 129 -4.34 -2.23 -3.64
N ASN A 130 -5.51 -2.70 -3.21
CA ASN A 130 -6.71 -1.88 -3.13
C ASN A 130 -6.53 -0.75 -2.11
N ILE A 131 -5.96 -1.03 -0.93
CA ILE A 131 -5.65 -0.01 0.09
C ILE A 131 -4.67 1.03 -0.48
N CYS A 132 -3.57 0.59 -1.07
CA CYS A 132 -2.56 1.49 -1.63
C CYS A 132 -3.12 2.35 -2.77
N HIS A 133 -3.85 1.73 -3.70
CA HIS A 133 -4.45 2.44 -4.83
C HIS A 133 -5.48 3.49 -4.40
N ILE A 134 -6.35 3.16 -3.46
CA ILE A 134 -7.36 4.09 -2.95
C ILE A 134 -6.67 5.22 -2.16
N GLY A 135 -5.67 4.90 -1.36
CA GLY A 135 -4.85 5.88 -0.65
C GLY A 135 -4.27 6.92 -1.60
N ASP A 136 -3.52 6.48 -2.59
CA ASP A 136 -2.85 7.36 -3.58
C ASP A 136 -3.84 8.16 -4.42
N LYS A 137 -4.99 7.59 -4.76
CA LYS A 137 -5.96 8.23 -5.64
C LYS A 137 -6.75 9.34 -4.98
N TYR A 138 -7.10 9.18 -3.70
CA TYR A 138 -8.09 10.04 -3.05
C TYR A 138 -7.53 10.95 -1.96
N ASP A 139 -6.28 10.80 -1.54
CA ASP A 139 -5.70 11.65 -0.51
C ASP A 139 -5.66 13.13 -0.92
N ASP A 140 -5.10 13.43 -2.08
CA ASP A 140 -5.03 14.79 -2.62
C ASP A 140 -6.41 15.37 -2.89
N GLU A 141 -7.33 14.57 -3.44
CA GLU A 141 -8.69 14.99 -3.72
C GLU A 141 -9.41 15.43 -2.45
N PHE A 142 -9.34 14.63 -1.39
CA PHE A 142 -10.03 14.94 -0.14
C PHE A 142 -9.36 16.07 0.64
N CYS A 143 -8.04 16.18 0.60
CA CYS A 143 -7.35 17.33 1.18
C CYS A 143 -7.75 18.63 0.49
N THR A 144 -7.78 18.65 -0.84
CA THR A 144 -8.13 19.84 -1.62
C THR A 144 -9.60 20.19 -1.54
N LYS A 145 -10.48 19.19 -1.69
CA LYS A 145 -11.93 19.41 -1.78
C LYS A 145 -12.60 19.69 -0.44
N PHE A 146 -12.15 19.03 0.62
CA PHE A 146 -12.80 19.08 1.92
C PHE A 146 -11.95 19.69 3.03
N GLY A 147 -10.67 19.96 2.76
CA GLY A 147 -9.75 20.45 3.80
C GLY A 147 -9.35 19.39 4.83
N ALA A 148 -9.39 18.12 4.44
CA ALA A 148 -8.83 17.03 5.22
C ALA A 148 -7.30 17.15 5.30
N THR A 149 -6.67 16.51 6.28
CA THR A 149 -5.22 16.46 6.42
C THR A 149 -4.74 15.00 6.46
N ARG A 150 -3.53 14.76 5.93
CA ARG A 150 -2.95 13.43 5.94
C ARG A 150 -2.58 12.99 7.36
N CYS A 151 -2.77 11.72 7.66
CA CYS A 151 -2.29 11.11 8.89
C CYS A 151 -0.80 10.77 8.84
N TYR A 152 -0.29 10.50 7.64
CA TYR A 152 1.10 10.17 7.37
C TYR A 152 1.62 11.05 6.23
N GLU A 153 2.68 11.80 6.49
CA GLU A 153 3.37 12.54 5.46
C GLU A 153 4.49 11.68 4.88
N PRO A 154 4.54 11.51 3.55
CA PRO A 154 5.60 10.75 2.92
C PRO A 154 6.94 11.38 3.27
N GLN A 155 7.87 10.56 3.71
CA GLN A 155 9.25 11.00 3.84
C GLN A 155 9.80 11.22 2.43
N VAL A 156 9.70 12.44 1.95
CA VAL A 156 10.38 12.85 0.73
C VAL A 156 11.86 12.82 1.04
N THR A 157 12.56 11.77 0.62
CA THR A 157 13.99 11.83 0.45
C THR A 157 14.22 12.92 -0.60
N SER A 158 14.57 14.11 -0.17
CA SER A 158 15.07 15.12 -1.10
C SER A 158 16.34 14.57 -1.70
N TYR A 159 16.26 14.11 -2.94
CA TYR A 159 17.47 13.78 -3.69
C TYR A 159 18.34 15.04 -3.73
N PRO A 160 19.66 14.91 -3.53
CA PRO A 160 20.57 16.04 -3.72
C PRO A 160 20.31 16.62 -5.12
N GLN A 161 20.34 17.95 -5.25
CA GLN A 161 20.04 18.64 -6.51
C GLN A 161 20.88 18.08 -7.68
N GLU A 162 22.13 17.70 -7.40
CA GLU A 162 23.03 17.04 -8.36
C GLU A 162 22.50 15.72 -8.92
N GLU A 163 21.73 14.96 -8.12
CA GLU A 163 21.15 13.71 -8.54
C GLU A 163 19.90 13.90 -9.41
N ILE A 164 19.10 14.91 -9.06
CA ILE A 164 17.95 15.37 -9.88
C ILE A 164 18.46 15.86 -11.23
N ASP A 165 19.52 16.65 -11.27
CA ASP A 165 20.11 17.20 -12.47
C ASP A 165 20.66 16.07 -13.37
N ARG A 166 21.31 15.05 -12.82
CA ARG A 166 21.75 13.87 -13.57
C ARG A 166 20.60 13.07 -14.18
N ILE A 167 19.51 12.88 -13.44
CA ILE A 167 18.32 12.18 -13.96
C ILE A 167 17.72 12.99 -15.10
N TYR A 168 17.65 14.32 -14.95
CA TYR A 168 17.11 15.23 -15.98
C TYR A 168 17.97 15.21 -17.25
N GLU A 169 19.29 15.26 -17.12
CA GLU A 169 20.22 15.15 -18.26
C GLU A 169 20.10 13.79 -18.96
N GLY A 170 20.01 12.68 -18.20
CA GLY A 170 19.80 11.34 -18.73
C GLY A 170 18.49 11.20 -19.51
N LEU A 171 17.41 11.77 -19.04
CA LEU A 171 16.13 11.79 -19.75
C LEU A 171 16.17 12.64 -21.02
N GLN A 172 16.91 13.76 -21.02
CA GLN A 172 17.09 14.59 -22.21
C GLN A 172 17.94 13.91 -23.29
N ILE A 173 18.96 13.15 -22.90
CA ILE A 173 19.80 12.36 -23.83
C ILE A 173 18.97 11.26 -24.48
N LEU A 174 18.19 10.49 -23.69
CA LEU A 174 17.27 9.46 -24.20
C LEU A 174 16.24 10.04 -25.18
N GLY A 175 15.70 11.20 -24.88
CA GLY A 175 14.73 11.88 -25.75
C GLY A 175 15.35 12.31 -27.10
N ARG A 176 16.61 12.74 -27.12
CA ARG A 176 17.34 13.07 -28.35
C ARG A 176 17.67 11.83 -29.19
N GLU A 177 18.20 10.79 -28.57
CA GLU A 177 18.53 9.53 -29.27
C GLU A 177 17.27 8.90 -29.88
N THR A 178 16.12 8.97 -29.21
CA THR A 178 14.85 8.46 -29.76
C THR A 178 14.39 9.27 -30.96
N LEU A 179 14.58 10.58 -30.95
CA LEU A 179 14.22 11.48 -32.07
C LEU A 179 15.15 11.30 -33.30
N GLU A 180 16.42 10.97 -33.09
CA GLU A 180 17.38 10.69 -34.18
C GLU A 180 17.17 9.31 -34.79
N ALA A 181 16.73 8.32 -34.01
CA ALA A 181 16.44 6.97 -34.50
C ALA A 181 15.15 6.87 -35.35
N VAL A 182 14.30 7.89 -35.33
CA VAL A 182 13.02 7.96 -36.07
C VAL A 182 13.16 8.79 -37.38
N LYS A 183 14.32 9.39 -37.65
CA LYS A 183 14.64 10.06 -38.92
C LYS A 183 15.35 9.11 -39.89
#